data_71cc44cc0b3c2f4990fb3cd245691b67
#
_entry.id   71cc44cc0b3c2f4990fb3cd245691b67
#
_cell.length_a   1.000
_cell.length_b   1.000
_cell.length_c   1.000
_cell.angle_alpha   90.00
_cell.angle_beta   90.00
_cell.angle_gamma   90.00
#
_symmetry.space_group_name_H-M   'P 1'
#
loop_
_entity.id
_entity.type
_entity.pdbx_description
1 polymer ?
#
loop_
_entity_poly.entity_id
_entity_poly.type
_entity_poly.pdbx_seq_one_letter_code
_entity_poly.pdbx_strand_id
1 'polypeptide(L)'
;MQDARANAVGEYVGVGSGVIKNKLVNENSLERFVLAQVECYEDVLNELREGRKRTHWMWFIFPQLKGLGQSENSEYFGLSGENEARRYWDHSVLGYRYRECVELLLKADASVDVVLGKIDAIKLQSSLTLFDISVPNNDLLKKSIHKFFDGKIDDLTIHLLNQPT
;
A
#
# COMPACT_ATOMS: atom_id res chain seq x y z
N MET A 1 17.81 -12.65 -11.61
CA MET A 1 17.35 -14.00 -11.30
C MET A 1 15.84 -14.04 -11.20
N GLN A 2 15.25 -14.97 -11.86
CA GLN A 2 13.82 -15.15 -11.79
C GLN A 2 13.42 -15.88 -10.54
N ASP A 3 12.32 -15.47 -10.02
CA ASP A 3 11.73 -16.15 -8.90
C ASP A 3 11.14 -17.48 -9.36
N ALA A 4 11.31 -18.49 -8.54
CA ALA A 4 10.75 -19.81 -8.83
C ALA A 4 9.23 -19.77 -9.02
N ARG A 5 8.56 -18.79 -8.50
CA ARG A 5 7.12 -18.61 -8.66
C ARG A 5 6.71 -18.19 -10.06
N ALA A 6 7.64 -17.66 -10.81
CA ALA A 6 7.35 -17.19 -12.15
C ALA A 6 6.85 -18.29 -13.06
N ASN A 7 7.18 -19.52 -12.77
CA ASN A 7 6.88 -20.64 -13.64
C ASN A 7 5.39 -21.01 -13.70
N ALA A 8 4.68 -20.76 -12.65
CA ALA A 8 3.27 -21.17 -12.59
C ALA A 8 2.32 -20.07 -13.04
N VAL A 9 2.65 -18.84 -12.77
CA VAL A 9 1.74 -17.72 -12.96
C VAL A 9 2.38 -16.57 -13.73
N GLY A 10 3.53 -16.83 -14.30
CA GLY A 10 4.27 -15.83 -15.04
C GLY A 10 5.42 -15.24 -14.23
N GLU A 11 6.15 -14.41 -14.88
CA GLU A 11 7.36 -13.83 -14.32
C GLU A 11 7.06 -12.79 -13.27
N TYR A 12 7.66 -12.93 -12.12
CA TYR A 12 7.50 -11.94 -11.08
C TYR A 12 8.73 -11.88 -10.19
N VAL A 13 9.26 -10.70 -10.04
CA VAL A 13 10.29 -10.42 -9.06
C VAL A 13 9.90 -9.10 -8.38
N GLY A 14 9.63 -9.16 -7.12
CA GLY A 14 9.15 -7.97 -6.43
C GLY A 14 10.07 -7.56 -5.32
N VAL A 15 11.25 -7.11 -5.60
CA VAL A 15 12.19 -6.72 -4.55
C VAL A 15 13.06 -5.57 -4.99
N GLY A 16 13.45 -4.78 -4.06
CA GLY A 16 14.46 -3.76 -4.28
C GLY A 16 14.02 -2.71 -5.27
N SER A 17 14.61 -2.71 -6.44
CA SER A 17 14.39 -1.63 -7.39
C SER A 17 13.10 -1.71 -8.20
N GLY A 18 12.35 -2.80 -8.09
CA GLY A 18 11.13 -2.87 -8.87
C GLY A 18 10.42 -4.19 -8.78
N VAL A 19 9.32 -4.26 -9.49
CA VAL A 19 8.46 -5.43 -9.59
C VAL A 19 8.34 -5.82 -11.05
N ILE A 20 8.65 -7.07 -11.37
CA ILE A 20 8.39 -7.62 -12.68
C ILE A 20 6.94 -8.10 -12.70
N LYS A 21 6.15 -7.49 -13.55
CA LYS A 21 4.72 -7.82 -13.64
C LYS A 21 4.51 -9.20 -14.20
N ASN A 22 3.62 -9.92 -13.58
CA ASN A 22 3.19 -11.20 -14.05
C ASN A 22 2.10 -11.01 -15.11
N LYS A 23 2.40 -11.40 -16.34
CA LYS A 23 1.47 -11.24 -17.46
C LYS A 23 0.21 -12.10 -17.36
N LEU A 24 0.25 -13.13 -16.51
CA LEU A 24 -0.89 -14.00 -16.30
C LEU A 24 -1.81 -13.52 -15.19
N VAL A 25 -1.38 -12.54 -14.42
CA VAL A 25 -2.21 -11.93 -13.37
C VAL A 25 -2.90 -10.71 -13.93
N ASN A 26 -4.22 -10.71 -13.82
CA ASN A 26 -5.00 -9.56 -14.20
C ASN A 26 -4.63 -8.36 -13.31
N GLU A 27 -4.20 -7.26 -13.93
CA GLU A 27 -3.79 -6.06 -13.18
C GLU A 27 -4.93 -5.42 -12.39
N ASN A 28 -6.17 -5.85 -12.60
CA ASN A 28 -7.31 -5.45 -11.78
C ASN A 28 -7.62 -6.44 -10.67
N SER A 29 -6.84 -7.51 -10.56
CA SER A 29 -7.01 -8.54 -9.53
C SER A 29 -6.21 -8.20 -8.28
N LEU A 30 -6.78 -8.46 -7.11
CA LEU A 30 -6.07 -8.32 -5.84
C LEU A 30 -4.91 -9.31 -5.71
N GLU A 31 -4.88 -10.35 -6.52
CA GLU A 31 -3.78 -11.31 -6.52
C GLU A 31 -2.43 -10.65 -6.78
N ARG A 32 -2.38 -9.57 -7.55
CA ARG A 32 -1.14 -8.84 -7.78
C ARG A 32 -0.49 -8.36 -6.48
N PHE A 33 -1.31 -7.97 -5.51
CA PHE A 33 -0.82 -7.57 -4.19
C PHE A 33 -0.36 -8.76 -3.37
N VAL A 34 -1.12 -9.84 -3.38
CA VAL A 34 -0.75 -11.07 -2.65
C VAL A 34 0.61 -11.58 -3.12
N LEU A 35 0.79 -11.69 -4.44
CA LEU A 35 2.05 -12.14 -5.02
C LEU A 35 3.21 -11.22 -4.69
N ALA A 36 3.00 -9.91 -4.75
CA ALA A 36 4.05 -8.94 -4.41
C ALA A 36 4.49 -9.08 -2.95
N GLN A 37 3.58 -9.40 -2.05
CA GLN A 37 3.87 -9.47 -0.61
C GLN A 37 4.51 -10.78 -0.19
N VAL A 38 4.32 -11.86 -0.93
CA VAL A 38 4.70 -13.20 -0.50
C VAL A 38 6.15 -13.32 -0.02
N GLU A 39 7.11 -12.74 -0.72
CA GLU A 39 8.51 -12.89 -0.34
C GLU A 39 9.06 -11.79 0.52
N CYS A 40 8.41 -10.66 0.59
CA CYS A 40 8.98 -9.51 1.30
C CYS A 40 8.25 -9.14 2.59
N TYR A 41 7.14 -9.80 2.90
CA TYR A 41 6.33 -9.34 4.03
C TYR A 41 7.07 -9.40 5.37
N GLU A 42 7.88 -10.43 5.59
CA GLU A 42 8.70 -10.50 6.83
C GLU A 42 9.70 -9.35 6.90
N ASP A 43 10.30 -8.98 5.77
CA ASP A 43 11.21 -7.83 5.72
C ASP A 43 10.45 -6.54 6.03
N VAL A 44 9.26 -6.39 5.50
CA VAL A 44 8.40 -5.23 5.80
C VAL A 44 8.17 -5.11 7.31
N LEU A 45 7.77 -6.22 7.95
CA LEU A 45 7.52 -6.22 9.39
C LEU A 45 8.78 -5.87 10.18
N ASN A 46 9.91 -6.44 9.80
CA ASN A 46 11.19 -6.17 10.47
C ASN A 46 11.59 -4.69 10.33
N GLU A 47 11.47 -4.13 9.14
CA GLU A 47 11.77 -2.71 8.91
C GLU A 47 10.85 -1.80 9.71
N LEU A 48 9.58 -2.13 9.78
CA LEU A 48 8.63 -1.34 10.59
C LEU A 48 8.89 -1.47 12.09
N ARG A 49 9.24 -2.67 12.58
CA ARG A 49 9.60 -2.89 13.98
C ARG A 49 10.88 -2.15 14.35
N GLU A 50 11.84 -2.09 13.45
CA GLU A 50 13.09 -1.36 13.65
C GLU A 50 12.91 0.15 13.50
N GLY A 51 11.77 0.58 12.97
CA GLY A 51 11.47 1.99 12.78
C GLY A 51 12.19 2.62 11.59
N ARG A 52 12.56 1.82 10.60
CA ARG A 52 13.26 2.33 9.43
C ARG A 52 13.00 1.46 8.20
N LYS A 53 12.34 2.04 7.22
CA LYS A 53 12.11 1.40 5.92
C LYS A 53 13.41 1.42 5.10
N ARG A 54 13.78 0.29 4.55
CA ARG A 54 15.01 0.12 3.74
C ARG A 54 14.73 -0.34 2.32
N THR A 55 13.66 -1.13 2.11
CA THR A 55 13.37 -1.70 0.80
C THR A 55 12.08 -1.12 0.20
N HIS A 56 11.73 -1.50 -1.02
CA HIS A 56 10.73 -0.82 -1.83
C HIS A 56 9.42 -1.61 -1.87
N TRP A 57 8.49 -1.26 -1.01
CA TRP A 57 7.24 -2.00 -0.87
C TRP A 57 5.98 -1.13 -0.70
N MET A 58 6.11 0.20 -0.77
CA MET A 58 4.96 1.08 -0.52
C MET A 58 3.79 0.80 -1.45
N TRP A 59 4.05 0.55 -2.74
CA TRP A 59 2.99 0.40 -3.74
C TRP A 59 1.98 -0.71 -3.41
N PHE A 60 2.43 -1.78 -2.75
CA PHE A 60 1.58 -2.94 -2.52
C PHE A 60 1.31 -3.23 -1.04
N ILE A 61 1.95 -2.54 -0.12
CA ILE A 61 1.64 -2.61 1.31
C ILE A 61 0.65 -1.51 1.72
N PHE A 62 0.88 -0.29 1.24
CA PHE A 62 0.00 0.85 1.45
C PHE A 62 -0.44 1.41 0.10
N PRO A 63 -1.27 0.65 -0.64
CA PRO A 63 -1.64 1.09 -1.98
C PRO A 63 -2.47 2.36 -1.95
N GLN A 64 -2.30 3.16 -2.97
CA GLN A 64 -3.02 4.42 -3.14
C GLN A 64 -3.88 4.37 -4.39
N LEU A 65 -4.70 5.38 -4.57
CA LEU A 65 -5.58 5.50 -5.73
C LEU A 65 -4.76 5.57 -7.01
N LYS A 66 -5.18 4.84 -8.04
CA LYS A 66 -4.57 4.92 -9.37
C LYS A 66 -4.68 6.35 -9.90
N GLY A 67 -3.61 6.84 -10.50
CA GLY A 67 -3.55 8.19 -11.04
C GLY A 67 -2.77 9.18 -10.19
N LEU A 68 -2.44 8.83 -8.94
CA LEU A 68 -1.62 9.69 -8.09
C LEU A 68 -0.15 9.67 -8.49
N GLY A 69 0.35 8.51 -8.91
CA GLY A 69 1.72 8.37 -9.37
C GLY A 69 1.76 8.11 -10.87
N GLN A 70 2.96 8.23 -11.45
CA GLN A 70 3.15 8.08 -12.89
C GLN A 70 4.08 6.92 -13.27
N SER A 71 4.69 6.26 -12.28
CA SER A 71 5.56 5.12 -12.55
C SER A 71 4.76 3.88 -12.93
N GLU A 72 5.43 2.91 -13.55
CA GLU A 72 4.79 1.63 -13.85
C GLU A 72 4.24 0.96 -12.60
N ASN A 73 4.96 1.01 -11.49
CA ASN A 73 4.50 0.42 -10.23
C ASN A 73 3.28 1.14 -9.68
N SER A 74 3.25 2.46 -9.77
CA SER A 74 2.09 3.24 -9.35
C SER A 74 0.84 2.88 -10.16
N GLU A 75 1.00 2.66 -11.47
CA GLU A 75 -0.11 2.24 -12.32
C GLU A 75 -0.54 0.80 -12.03
N TYR A 76 0.43 -0.10 -11.92
CA TYR A 76 0.15 -1.52 -11.73
C TYR A 76 -0.54 -1.79 -10.38
N PHE A 77 -0.09 -1.15 -9.32
CA PHE A 77 -0.62 -1.35 -7.97
C PHE A 77 -1.65 -0.30 -7.55
N GLY A 78 -1.95 0.66 -8.40
CA GLY A 78 -2.97 1.65 -8.08
C GLY A 78 -4.34 1.00 -7.93
N LEU A 79 -5.06 1.39 -6.89
CA LEU A 79 -6.43 0.94 -6.68
C LEU A 79 -7.37 1.77 -7.56
N SER A 80 -8.29 1.12 -8.23
CA SER A 80 -9.17 1.77 -9.21
C SER A 80 -10.21 2.70 -8.59
N GLY A 81 -10.50 2.55 -7.31
CA GLY A 81 -11.47 3.37 -6.61
C GLY A 81 -11.89 2.74 -5.29
N GLU A 82 -12.97 3.26 -4.73
CA GLU A 82 -13.45 2.82 -3.42
C GLU A 82 -13.83 1.35 -3.38
N ASN A 83 -14.41 0.81 -4.45
CA ASN A 83 -14.83 -0.59 -4.46
C ASN A 83 -13.63 -1.53 -4.34
N GLU A 84 -12.56 -1.29 -5.09
CA GLU A 84 -11.36 -2.11 -5.00
C GLU A 84 -10.68 -1.91 -3.64
N ALA A 85 -10.67 -0.71 -3.11
CA ALA A 85 -10.13 -0.44 -1.77
C ALA A 85 -10.89 -1.23 -0.70
N ARG A 86 -12.22 -1.27 -0.76
CA ARG A 86 -13.01 -2.08 0.15
C ARG A 86 -12.70 -3.56 0.01
N ARG A 87 -12.57 -4.07 -1.20
CA ARG A 87 -12.21 -5.48 -1.42
C ARG A 87 -10.82 -5.80 -0.88
N TYR A 88 -9.88 -4.89 -1.03
CA TYR A 88 -8.55 -5.03 -0.43
C TYR A 88 -8.64 -5.11 1.09
N TRP A 89 -9.39 -4.19 1.70
CA TRP A 89 -9.56 -4.15 3.15
C TRP A 89 -10.23 -5.42 3.69
N ASP A 90 -11.22 -5.93 2.97
CA ASP A 90 -11.96 -7.11 3.37
C ASP A 90 -11.25 -8.43 3.04
N HIS A 91 -10.19 -8.38 2.26
CA HIS A 91 -9.42 -9.56 1.91
C HIS A 91 -8.72 -10.11 3.15
N SER A 92 -8.83 -11.43 3.37
CA SER A 92 -8.34 -12.08 4.59
C SER A 92 -6.84 -11.89 4.85
N VAL A 93 -6.06 -11.79 3.79
CA VAL A 93 -4.61 -11.58 3.88
C VAL A 93 -4.27 -10.10 3.80
N LEU A 94 -4.73 -9.42 2.77
CA LEU A 94 -4.33 -8.04 2.49
C LEU A 94 -4.81 -7.06 3.55
N GLY A 95 -6.07 -7.16 3.93
CA GLY A 95 -6.62 -6.29 4.97
C GLY A 95 -5.95 -6.51 6.32
N TYR A 96 -5.70 -7.78 6.67
CA TYR A 96 -4.99 -8.11 7.89
C TYR A 96 -3.59 -7.48 7.90
N ARG A 97 -2.85 -7.63 6.80
CA ARG A 97 -1.49 -7.10 6.69
C ARG A 97 -1.45 -5.58 6.70
N TYR A 98 -2.42 -4.94 6.06
CA TYR A 98 -2.52 -3.49 6.10
C TYR A 98 -2.68 -3.00 7.54
N ARG A 99 -3.61 -3.60 8.29
CA ARG A 99 -3.85 -3.24 9.69
C ARG A 99 -2.63 -3.50 10.54
N GLU A 100 -1.97 -4.64 10.36
CA GLU A 100 -0.76 -4.99 11.11
C GLU A 100 0.34 -3.95 10.88
N CYS A 101 0.57 -3.55 9.65
CA CYS A 101 1.59 -2.56 9.32
C CYS A 101 1.25 -1.18 9.89
N VAL A 102 -0.01 -0.76 9.83
CA VAL A 102 -0.46 0.49 10.42
C VAL A 102 -0.25 0.48 11.94
N GLU A 103 -0.57 -0.63 12.59
CA GLU A 103 -0.39 -0.76 14.03
C GLU A 103 1.07 -0.67 14.45
N LEU A 104 1.97 -1.25 13.64
CA LEU A 104 3.42 -1.11 13.89
C LEU A 104 3.86 0.34 13.78
N LEU A 105 3.36 1.07 12.78
CA LEU A 105 3.66 2.50 12.66
C LEU A 105 3.11 3.30 13.84
N LEU A 106 1.93 2.95 14.34
CA LEU A 106 1.36 3.61 15.52
C LEU A 106 2.19 3.38 16.78
N LYS A 107 2.86 2.24 16.89
CA LYS A 107 3.71 1.91 18.03
C LYS A 107 5.11 2.50 17.92
N ALA A 108 5.53 2.92 16.74
CA ALA A 108 6.86 3.47 16.54
C ALA A 108 7.03 4.79 17.30
N ASP A 109 8.18 4.99 17.89
CA ASP A 109 8.50 6.25 18.57
C ASP A 109 8.84 7.35 17.58
N ALA A 110 9.40 7.00 16.43
CA ALA A 110 9.77 7.97 15.41
C ALA A 110 8.54 8.35 14.55
N SER A 111 8.60 9.54 13.95
CA SER A 111 7.56 9.99 13.03
C SER A 111 7.56 9.16 11.74
N VAL A 112 6.45 9.18 11.00
CA VAL A 112 6.37 8.49 9.73
C VAL A 112 7.37 9.02 8.70
N ASP A 113 7.72 10.30 8.79
CA ASP A 113 8.76 10.89 7.93
C ASP A 113 10.12 10.26 8.18
N VAL A 114 10.42 9.93 9.44
CA VAL A 114 11.68 9.26 9.82
C VAL A 114 11.65 7.79 9.41
N VAL A 115 10.54 7.11 9.70
CA VAL A 115 10.42 5.66 9.42
C VAL A 115 10.40 5.37 7.93
N LEU A 116 9.59 6.11 7.19
CA LEU A 116 9.32 5.83 5.77
C LEU A 116 10.10 6.72 4.80
N GLY A 117 10.56 7.88 5.25
CA GLY A 117 11.03 8.94 4.38
C GLY A 117 9.87 9.84 3.94
N LYS A 118 10.19 11.08 3.57
CA LYS A 118 9.15 12.08 3.26
C LYS A 118 8.25 11.70 2.09
N ILE A 119 8.82 11.13 1.03
CA ILE A 119 8.06 10.74 -0.15
C ILE A 119 7.08 9.63 0.18
N ASP A 120 7.54 8.60 0.87
CA ASP A 120 6.68 7.48 1.24
C ASP A 120 5.65 7.86 2.31
N ALA A 121 5.97 8.81 3.18
CA ALA A 121 5.00 9.33 4.14
C ALA A 121 3.82 10.01 3.43
N ILE A 122 4.07 10.72 2.34
CA ILE A 122 2.99 11.31 1.52
C ILE A 122 2.14 10.21 0.90
N LYS A 123 2.75 9.13 0.42
CA LYS A 123 2.03 7.97 -0.11
C LYS A 123 1.16 7.32 0.96
N LEU A 124 1.67 7.22 2.18
CA LEU A 124 0.88 6.70 3.30
C LEU A 124 -0.35 7.57 3.56
N GLN A 125 -0.18 8.89 3.55
CA GLN A 125 -1.32 9.80 3.71
C GLN A 125 -2.37 9.58 2.63
N SER A 126 -1.95 9.44 1.39
CA SER A 126 -2.87 9.16 0.28
C SER A 126 -3.59 7.83 0.47
N SER A 127 -2.85 6.80 0.88
CA SER A 127 -3.43 5.48 1.13
C SER A 127 -4.45 5.51 2.26
N LEU A 128 -4.09 6.08 3.40
CA LEU A 128 -4.99 6.18 4.54
C LEU A 128 -6.25 6.98 4.20
N THR A 129 -6.12 8.03 3.41
CA THR A 129 -7.26 8.82 2.95
C THR A 129 -8.21 7.99 2.11
N LEU A 130 -7.67 7.22 1.16
CA LEU A 130 -8.49 6.36 0.31
C LEU A 130 -9.26 5.32 1.14
N PHE A 131 -8.57 4.66 2.07
CA PHE A 131 -9.20 3.64 2.89
C PHE A 131 -10.20 4.24 3.90
N ASP A 132 -9.91 5.41 4.46
CA ASP A 132 -10.84 6.07 5.37
C ASP A 132 -12.17 6.41 4.68
N ILE A 133 -12.11 6.84 3.43
CA ILE A 133 -13.30 7.11 2.64
C ILE A 133 -14.02 5.82 2.28
N SER A 134 -13.25 4.81 1.89
CA SER A 134 -13.80 3.53 1.40
C SER A 134 -14.38 2.67 2.50
N VAL A 135 -13.88 2.81 3.72
CA VAL A 135 -14.30 2.04 4.91
C VAL A 135 -14.69 3.02 6.01
N PRO A 136 -15.85 3.67 5.88
CA PRO A 136 -16.24 4.72 6.82
C PRO A 136 -16.38 4.21 8.25
N ASN A 137 -16.18 5.12 9.20
CA ASN A 137 -16.30 4.85 10.63
C ASN A 137 -15.25 3.85 11.17
N ASN A 138 -14.08 3.82 10.56
CA ASN A 138 -12.99 2.96 10.98
C ASN A 138 -12.07 3.72 11.96
N ASP A 139 -12.05 3.27 13.20
CA ASP A 139 -11.29 3.95 14.26
C ASP A 139 -9.78 3.89 14.03
N LEU A 140 -9.27 2.77 13.53
CA LEU A 140 -7.83 2.63 13.26
C LEU A 140 -7.35 3.63 12.21
N LEU A 141 -8.10 3.79 11.14
CA LEU A 141 -7.75 4.72 10.07
C LEU A 141 -7.80 6.16 10.55
N LYS A 142 -8.84 6.54 11.28
CA LYS A 142 -8.98 7.89 11.83
C LYS A 142 -7.88 8.22 12.83
N LYS A 143 -7.57 7.29 13.71
CA LYS A 143 -6.49 7.42 14.67
C LYS A 143 -5.15 7.62 13.99
N SER A 144 -4.91 6.86 12.92
CA SER A 144 -3.66 6.92 12.17
C SER A 144 -3.50 8.26 11.46
N ILE A 145 -4.54 8.72 10.78
CA ILE A 145 -4.52 10.03 10.12
C ILE A 145 -4.29 11.13 11.14
N HIS A 146 -4.95 11.04 12.30
CA HIS A 146 -4.78 12.01 13.36
C HIS A 146 -3.33 12.02 13.89
N LYS A 147 -2.80 10.86 14.21
CA LYS A 147 -1.46 10.76 14.79
C LYS A 147 -0.37 11.13 13.80
N PHE A 148 -0.45 10.66 12.57
CA PHE A 148 0.65 10.82 11.61
C PHE A 148 0.59 12.14 10.86
N PHE A 149 -0.59 12.71 10.69
CA PHE A 149 -0.80 13.87 9.80
C PHE A 149 -1.67 14.96 10.41
N ASP A 150 -1.81 14.99 11.73
CA ASP A 150 -2.63 15.99 12.45
C ASP A 150 -4.07 16.05 11.92
N GLY A 151 -4.61 14.93 11.52
CA GLY A 151 -5.96 14.84 10.97
C GLY A 151 -6.10 15.28 9.51
N LYS A 152 -4.99 15.63 8.85
CA LYS A 152 -5.04 16.10 7.46
C LYS A 152 -5.10 14.95 6.48
N ILE A 153 -6.09 14.98 5.63
CA ILE A 153 -6.26 14.01 4.55
C ILE A 153 -5.58 14.52 3.28
N ASP A 154 -5.42 13.63 2.31
CA ASP A 154 -4.81 13.98 1.03
C ASP A 154 -5.84 14.55 0.07
N ASP A 155 -5.75 15.85 -0.21
CA ASP A 155 -6.71 16.55 -1.06
C ASP A 155 -6.70 16.03 -2.49
N LEU A 156 -5.55 15.57 -2.99
CA LEU A 156 -5.46 15.08 -4.35
C LEU A 156 -6.24 13.76 -4.52
N THR A 157 -6.19 12.89 -3.51
CA THR A 157 -6.99 11.66 -3.49
C THR A 157 -8.48 12.00 -3.57
N ILE A 158 -8.93 12.96 -2.76
CA ILE A 158 -10.32 13.42 -2.76
C ILE A 158 -10.70 13.94 -4.14
N HIS A 159 -9.84 14.78 -4.70
CA HIS A 159 -10.09 15.37 -6.02
C HIS A 159 -10.26 14.29 -7.09
N LEU A 160 -9.37 13.30 -7.13
CA LEU A 160 -9.44 12.23 -8.11
C LEU A 160 -10.67 11.34 -7.92
N LEU A 161 -11.06 11.05 -6.68
CA LEU A 161 -12.25 10.25 -6.42
C LEU A 161 -13.53 10.95 -6.89
N ASN A 162 -13.53 12.27 -6.91
CA ASN A 162 -14.68 13.06 -7.33
C ASN A 162 -14.71 13.36 -8.83
N GLN A 163 -13.70 12.90 -9.59
CA GLN A 163 -13.70 13.06 -11.03
C GLN A 163 -14.74 12.14 -11.68
N PRO A 164 -15.49 12.62 -12.68
CA PRO A 164 -16.37 11.74 -13.44
C PRO A 164 -15.53 10.73 -14.22
N THR A 165 -16.03 9.50 -14.29
CA THR A 165 -15.41 8.42 -15.07
C THR A 165 -15.79 8.51 -16.55
#